data_bd6d6bd7cbe1cc5ffb9715fbc5af48e8
#
_entry.id   bd6d6bd7cbe1cc5ffb9715fbc5af48e8
#
_cell.length_a   1.000
_cell.length_b   1.000
_cell.length_c   1.000
_cell.angle_alpha   90.00
_cell.angle_beta   90.00
_cell.angle_gamma   90.00
#
_symmetry.space_group_name_H-M   'P 1'
#
loop_
_entity.id
_entity.type
_entity.pdbx_description
1 polymer ?
#
loop_
_entity_poly.entity_id
_entity_poly.type
_entity_poly.pdbx_seq_one_letter_code
_entity_poly.pdbx_strand_id
1 'polypeptide(L)'
;MNPDYWKGKTVVVTGGSSGIGEAILSALSKIDCKLINLSRTQPELLKRKGAFPAELLHIQTDLSSEREIDKAIKKISKEYRGIDVLFANAGVTTHSRFDGTRIETFRKTFDINFFGPIYLIQRLLPQIKLNVGTVIATSTVSGLYGIPGRSAYSSSKSALHAVLEAARIELSEQGVSFVIFCPPYTKTKLRASGLDGDGNPLNEGYYPSRKIKTPEEVALKMLNAVEDPESRLVIMDSSGFFLKWLRNIAPAFLERTLFKKLYKDFH
;
A
#
# COMPACT_ATOMS: atom_id res chain seq x y z
N MET A 1 -6.72 8.90 -15.47
CA MET A 1 -5.41 9.55 -15.19
C MET A 1 -5.23 10.70 -16.16
N ASN A 2 -5.02 11.89 -15.64
CA ASN A 2 -4.76 13.11 -16.40
C ASN A 2 -3.23 13.33 -16.49
N PRO A 3 -2.59 13.21 -17.67
CA PRO A 3 -1.15 13.38 -17.79
C PRO A 3 -0.64 14.77 -17.35
N ASP A 4 -1.41 15.82 -17.60
CA ASP A 4 -1.02 17.20 -17.23
C ASP A 4 -0.94 17.41 -15.72
N TYR A 5 -1.74 16.66 -14.93
CA TYR A 5 -1.66 16.68 -13.47
C TYR A 5 -0.30 16.18 -12.96
N TRP A 6 0.28 15.18 -13.65
CA TRP A 6 1.50 14.49 -13.20
C TRP A 6 2.79 15.14 -13.72
N LYS A 7 2.70 16.00 -14.75
CA LYS A 7 3.86 16.63 -15.34
C LYS A 7 4.64 17.48 -14.34
N GLY A 8 5.96 17.27 -14.28
CA GLY A 8 6.87 17.96 -13.37
C GLY A 8 6.80 17.49 -11.90
N LYS A 9 5.87 16.61 -11.52
CA LYS A 9 5.71 16.16 -10.12
C LYS A 9 6.83 15.23 -9.68
N THR A 10 7.16 15.32 -8.39
CA THR A 10 8.06 14.39 -7.68
C THR A 10 7.23 13.36 -6.95
N VAL A 11 7.35 12.11 -7.36
CA VAL A 11 6.52 10.98 -6.87
C VAL A 11 7.40 9.90 -6.25
N VAL A 12 7.13 9.56 -5.00
CA VAL A 12 7.78 8.45 -4.29
C VAL A 12 6.85 7.25 -4.29
N VAL A 13 7.36 6.07 -4.68
CA VAL A 13 6.61 4.80 -4.68
C VAL A 13 7.36 3.77 -3.85
N THR A 14 6.73 3.22 -2.83
CA THR A 14 7.29 2.08 -2.11
C THR A 14 6.80 0.75 -2.71
N GLY A 15 7.68 -0.24 -2.79
CA GLY A 15 7.34 -1.54 -3.37
C GLY A 15 7.11 -1.53 -4.88
N GLY A 16 7.81 -0.63 -5.60
CA GLY A 16 7.68 -0.49 -7.05
C GLY A 16 8.39 -1.58 -7.88
N SER A 17 8.96 -2.59 -7.25
CA SER A 17 9.63 -3.72 -7.95
C SER A 17 8.67 -4.78 -8.48
N SER A 18 7.39 -4.73 -8.12
CA SER A 18 6.38 -5.69 -8.59
C SER A 18 4.95 -5.20 -8.37
N GLY A 19 3.99 -5.85 -9.03
CA GLY A 19 2.57 -5.68 -8.78
C GLY A 19 2.07 -4.24 -8.97
N ILE A 20 1.26 -3.75 -8.02
CA ILE A 20 0.61 -2.43 -8.12
C ILE A 20 1.66 -1.31 -8.18
N GLY A 21 2.72 -1.37 -7.35
CA GLY A 21 3.77 -0.35 -7.35
C GLY A 21 4.53 -0.27 -8.68
N GLU A 22 4.84 -1.41 -9.29
CA GLU A 22 5.45 -1.45 -10.61
C GLU A 22 4.52 -0.90 -11.69
N ALA A 23 3.22 -1.22 -11.61
CA ALA A 23 2.22 -0.69 -12.53
C ALA A 23 2.07 0.84 -12.43
N ILE A 24 2.16 1.41 -11.20
CA ILE A 24 2.18 2.86 -10.97
C ILE A 24 3.41 3.47 -11.65
N LEU A 25 4.61 2.94 -11.39
CA LEU A 25 5.84 3.41 -12.03
C LEU A 25 5.76 3.31 -13.55
N SER A 26 5.24 2.19 -14.09
CA SER A 26 5.08 2.00 -15.53
C SER A 26 4.08 2.96 -16.18
N ALA A 27 3.02 3.33 -15.48
CA ALA A 27 2.07 4.31 -15.97
C ALA A 27 2.68 5.72 -16.01
N LEU A 28 3.35 6.13 -14.93
CA LEU A 28 3.95 7.45 -14.78
C LEU A 28 5.24 7.61 -15.58
N SER A 29 5.98 6.54 -15.90
CA SER A 29 7.21 6.63 -16.71
C SER A 29 7.00 7.22 -18.11
N LYS A 30 5.76 7.25 -18.58
CA LYS A 30 5.36 7.81 -19.89
C LYS A 30 5.13 9.33 -19.85
N ILE A 31 5.26 9.95 -18.68
CA ILE A 31 5.00 11.36 -18.42
C ILE A 31 6.30 11.99 -17.92
N ASP A 32 6.59 13.22 -18.30
CA ASP A 32 7.74 13.97 -17.79
C ASP A 32 7.51 14.32 -16.32
N CYS A 33 7.99 13.43 -15.43
CA CYS A 33 7.90 13.56 -13.97
C CYS A 33 9.12 12.89 -13.30
N LYS A 34 9.30 13.11 -12.01
CA LYS A 34 10.39 12.55 -11.21
C LYS A 34 9.86 11.41 -10.38
N LEU A 35 10.35 10.20 -10.62
CA LEU A 35 9.93 8.97 -9.95
C LEU A 35 11.04 8.49 -9.02
N ILE A 36 10.69 8.18 -7.79
CA ILE A 36 11.60 7.62 -6.79
C ILE A 36 11.00 6.31 -6.31
N ASN A 37 11.70 5.21 -6.55
CA ASN A 37 11.29 3.89 -6.10
C ASN A 37 12.07 3.44 -4.88
N LEU A 38 11.37 3.12 -3.80
CA LEU A 38 11.92 2.50 -2.59
C LEU A 38 11.47 1.05 -2.52
N SER A 39 12.37 0.11 -2.77
CA SER A 39 12.10 -1.32 -2.70
C SER A 39 13.39 -2.12 -2.55
N ARG A 40 13.28 -3.35 -2.03
CA ARG A 40 14.42 -4.25 -1.81
C ARG A 40 15.11 -4.67 -3.12
N THR A 41 14.36 -4.73 -4.21
CA THR A 41 14.83 -5.15 -5.52
C THR A 41 14.51 -4.09 -6.57
N GLN A 42 15.32 -4.01 -7.60
CA GLN A 42 15.15 -3.08 -8.71
C GLN A 42 13.89 -3.40 -9.53
N PRO A 43 13.10 -2.39 -9.96
CA PRO A 43 11.96 -2.59 -10.84
C PRO A 43 12.39 -3.14 -12.21
N GLU A 44 11.57 -3.99 -12.81
CA GLU A 44 11.79 -4.49 -14.18
C GLU A 44 11.80 -3.35 -15.21
N LEU A 45 11.08 -2.26 -14.92
CA LEU A 45 11.07 -1.06 -15.77
C LEU A 45 12.48 -0.52 -16.03
N LEU A 46 13.36 -0.52 -15.04
CA LEU A 46 14.76 -0.06 -15.19
C LEU A 46 15.64 -1.00 -16.01
N LYS A 47 15.20 -2.22 -16.26
CA LYS A 47 15.90 -3.18 -17.12
C LYS A 47 15.55 -3.04 -18.59
N ARG A 48 14.47 -2.30 -18.91
CA ARG A 48 14.03 -2.08 -20.28
C ARG A 48 14.95 -1.11 -20.99
N LYS A 49 15.39 -1.46 -22.18
CA LYS A 49 16.15 -0.56 -23.06
C LYS A 49 15.18 0.50 -23.63
N GLY A 50 15.51 1.77 -23.48
CA GLY A 50 14.73 2.88 -24.01
C GLY A 50 14.75 4.10 -23.08
N ALA A 51 14.62 5.29 -23.64
CA ALA A 51 14.46 6.51 -22.85
C ALA A 51 12.99 6.63 -22.42
N PHE A 52 12.77 6.91 -21.15
CA PHE A 52 11.46 7.29 -20.63
C PHE A 52 11.43 8.81 -20.48
N PRO A 53 10.27 9.47 -20.68
CA PRO A 53 10.10 10.88 -20.32
C PRO A 53 10.39 11.16 -18.84
N ALA A 54 10.03 10.23 -17.96
CA ALA A 54 10.25 10.35 -16.52
C ALA A 54 11.72 10.06 -16.14
N GLU A 55 12.23 10.83 -15.19
CA GLU A 55 13.43 10.50 -14.43
C GLU A 55 13.10 9.44 -13.37
N LEU A 56 13.75 8.28 -13.37
CA LEU A 56 13.49 7.21 -12.40
C LEU A 56 14.74 6.90 -11.56
N LEU A 57 14.68 7.26 -10.28
CA LEU A 57 15.65 6.92 -9.26
C LEU A 57 15.20 5.69 -8.46
N HIS A 58 16.00 4.63 -8.43
CA HIS A 58 15.80 3.52 -7.50
C HIS A 58 16.76 3.61 -6.32
N ILE A 59 16.20 3.48 -5.12
CA ILE A 59 16.97 3.38 -3.87
C ILE A 59 16.59 2.05 -3.21
N GLN A 60 17.55 1.14 -3.10
CA GLN A 60 17.32 -0.12 -2.38
C GLN A 60 17.00 0.18 -0.93
N THR A 61 15.82 -0.28 -0.47
CA THR A 61 15.30 0.04 0.87
C THR A 61 14.42 -1.10 1.37
N ASP A 62 14.73 -1.62 2.55
CA ASP A 62 13.84 -2.44 3.35
C ASP A 62 13.06 -1.52 4.31
N LEU A 63 11.73 -1.49 4.19
CA LEU A 63 10.89 -0.64 5.05
C LEU A 63 10.77 -1.14 6.49
N SER A 64 11.22 -2.35 6.81
CA SER A 64 11.33 -2.80 8.20
C SER A 64 12.57 -2.24 8.92
N SER A 65 13.44 -1.53 8.19
CA SER A 65 14.71 -0.98 8.70
C SER A 65 14.68 0.55 8.69
N GLU A 66 14.52 1.17 9.86
CA GLU A 66 14.62 2.63 10.01
C GLU A 66 15.94 3.18 9.47
N ARG A 67 17.04 2.45 9.69
CA ARG A 67 18.37 2.82 9.18
C ARG A 67 18.39 2.90 7.64
N GLU A 68 17.72 1.97 6.95
CA GLU A 68 17.66 2.00 5.47
C GLU A 68 16.72 3.10 4.99
N ILE A 69 15.61 3.33 5.68
CA ILE A 69 14.72 4.45 5.43
C ILE A 69 15.49 5.76 5.56
N ASP A 70 16.25 5.98 6.65
CA ASP A 70 17.04 7.21 6.84
C ASP A 70 18.09 7.43 5.75
N LYS A 71 18.75 6.36 5.27
CA LYS A 71 19.66 6.45 4.14
C LYS A 71 18.92 6.88 2.86
N ALA A 72 17.75 6.33 2.61
CA ALA A 72 16.91 6.69 1.47
C ALA A 72 16.47 8.17 1.56
N ILE A 73 15.99 8.61 2.73
CA ILE A 73 15.60 10.00 2.98
C ILE A 73 16.76 10.97 2.71
N LYS A 74 17.96 10.68 3.23
CA LYS A 74 19.15 11.52 2.99
C LYS A 74 19.43 11.67 1.49
N LYS A 75 19.28 10.60 0.70
CA LYS A 75 19.47 10.63 -0.74
C LYS A 75 18.37 11.45 -1.42
N ILE A 76 17.11 11.23 -1.06
CA ILE A 76 15.97 11.97 -1.59
C ILE A 76 16.13 13.48 -1.30
N SER A 77 16.40 13.84 -0.05
CA SER A 77 16.51 15.25 0.38
C SER A 77 17.67 16.00 -0.27
N LYS A 78 18.70 15.29 -0.74
CA LYS A 78 19.82 15.91 -1.49
C LYS A 78 19.43 16.29 -2.92
N GLU A 79 18.55 15.49 -3.55
CA GLU A 79 18.20 15.62 -4.98
C GLU A 79 16.85 16.32 -5.19
N TYR A 80 15.91 16.17 -4.23
CA TYR A 80 14.54 16.67 -4.37
C TYR A 80 14.13 17.52 -3.16
N ARG A 81 13.74 18.77 -3.43
CA ARG A 81 13.35 19.72 -2.39
C ARG A 81 11.96 19.41 -1.82
N GLY A 82 11.01 19.05 -2.67
CA GLY A 82 9.62 18.78 -2.31
C GLY A 82 9.12 17.48 -2.94
N ILE A 83 8.08 16.89 -2.32
CA ILE A 83 7.41 15.66 -2.77
C ILE A 83 5.94 15.98 -2.97
N ASP A 84 5.44 15.72 -4.18
CA ASP A 84 4.03 15.91 -4.52
C ASP A 84 3.17 14.72 -4.12
N VAL A 85 3.68 13.49 -4.32
CA VAL A 85 2.91 12.29 -4.02
C VAL A 85 3.79 11.20 -3.43
N LEU A 86 3.32 10.60 -2.33
CA LEU A 86 3.89 9.38 -1.76
C LEU A 86 2.89 8.22 -1.87
N PHE A 87 3.21 7.23 -2.69
CA PHE A 87 2.53 5.93 -2.70
C PHE A 87 3.15 4.99 -1.65
N ALA A 88 2.56 4.94 -0.47
CA ALA A 88 2.90 3.97 0.58
C ALA A 88 2.26 2.60 0.23
N ASN A 89 2.84 1.92 -0.77
CA ASN A 89 2.27 0.72 -1.37
C ASN A 89 2.92 -0.59 -0.90
N ALA A 90 4.18 -0.58 -0.48
CA ALA A 90 4.87 -1.78 -0.01
C ALA A 90 4.12 -2.45 1.15
N GLY A 91 4.16 -3.77 1.17
CA GLY A 91 3.53 -4.55 2.24
C GLY A 91 3.76 -6.04 2.08
N VAL A 92 3.39 -6.78 3.13
CA VAL A 92 3.38 -8.24 3.19
C VAL A 92 2.01 -8.70 3.68
N THR A 93 1.54 -9.85 3.21
CA THR A 93 0.34 -10.50 3.74
C THR A 93 0.71 -11.67 4.64
N THR A 94 -0.16 -12.02 5.57
CA THR A 94 -0.05 -13.26 6.37
C THR A 94 -1.26 -14.13 6.13
N HIS A 95 -1.08 -15.45 6.12
CA HIS A 95 -2.16 -16.42 6.02
C HIS A 95 -1.90 -17.54 7.03
N SER A 96 -2.52 -17.43 8.20
CA SER A 96 -2.48 -18.41 9.28
C SER A 96 -3.60 -18.14 10.27
N ARG A 97 -4.08 -19.17 10.95
CA ARG A 97 -5.02 -19.05 12.06
C ARG A 97 -4.38 -18.27 13.21
N PHE A 98 -5.20 -17.62 14.02
CA PHE A 98 -4.73 -16.84 15.17
C PHE A 98 -3.91 -17.71 16.15
N ASP A 99 -4.40 -18.91 16.45
CA ASP A 99 -3.77 -19.88 17.36
C ASP A 99 -2.49 -20.52 16.79
N GLY A 100 -2.31 -20.50 15.47
CA GLY A 100 -1.11 -20.97 14.78
C GLY A 100 -0.15 -19.85 14.34
N THR A 101 -0.41 -18.59 14.72
CA THR A 101 0.46 -17.45 14.32
C THR A 101 1.34 -17.03 15.46
N ARG A 102 2.66 -17.13 15.28
CA ARG A 102 3.66 -16.71 16.29
C ARG A 102 3.67 -15.19 16.44
N ILE A 103 4.02 -14.72 17.64
CA ILE A 103 4.10 -13.27 17.92
C ILE A 103 5.17 -12.57 17.05
N GLU A 104 6.23 -13.26 16.68
CA GLU A 104 7.28 -12.76 15.79
C GLU A 104 6.73 -12.46 14.38
N THR A 105 5.78 -13.27 13.90
CA THR A 105 5.10 -13.04 12.63
C THR A 105 4.20 -11.80 12.68
N PHE A 106 3.51 -11.57 13.81
CA PHE A 106 2.82 -10.30 14.05
C PHE A 106 3.78 -9.12 14.01
N ARG A 107 4.89 -9.16 14.76
CA ARG A 107 5.90 -8.09 14.79
C ARG A 107 6.42 -7.80 13.38
N LYS A 108 6.90 -8.81 12.66
CA LYS A 108 7.40 -8.68 11.28
C LYS A 108 6.36 -8.06 10.34
N THR A 109 5.09 -8.45 10.50
CA THR A 109 4.00 -7.90 9.69
C THR A 109 3.76 -6.43 10.01
N PHE A 110 3.78 -6.05 11.28
CA PHE A 110 3.66 -4.66 11.72
C PHE A 110 4.84 -3.81 11.30
N ASP A 111 6.06 -4.32 11.40
CA ASP A 111 7.26 -3.58 10.97
C ASP A 111 7.16 -3.17 9.50
N ILE A 112 6.71 -4.08 8.63
CA ILE A 112 6.62 -3.81 7.19
C ILE A 112 5.35 -3.01 6.82
N ASN A 113 4.20 -3.33 7.41
CA ASN A 113 2.90 -2.79 6.99
C ASN A 113 2.47 -1.52 7.73
N PHE A 114 3.04 -1.27 8.91
CA PHE A 114 2.65 -0.19 9.80
C PHE A 114 3.83 0.71 10.19
N PHE A 115 4.80 0.21 10.96
CA PHE A 115 5.89 1.06 11.47
C PHE A 115 6.75 1.65 10.36
N GLY A 116 7.16 0.85 9.38
CA GLY A 116 7.96 1.31 8.25
C GLY A 116 7.28 2.41 7.44
N PRO A 117 6.03 2.21 6.96
CA PRO A 117 5.29 3.27 6.28
C PRO A 117 5.09 4.53 7.11
N ILE A 118 4.75 4.42 8.41
CA ILE A 118 4.57 5.58 9.28
C ILE A 118 5.88 6.33 9.47
N TYR A 119 6.97 5.62 9.76
CA TYR A 119 8.29 6.23 9.89
C TYR A 119 8.70 6.96 8.60
N LEU A 120 8.53 6.32 7.44
CA LEU A 120 8.81 6.94 6.15
C LEU A 120 7.97 8.21 5.92
N ILE A 121 6.67 8.16 6.20
CA ILE A 121 5.77 9.31 6.05
C ILE A 121 6.23 10.45 6.95
N GLN A 122 6.50 10.19 8.23
CA GLN A 122 6.97 11.20 9.17
C GLN A 122 8.29 11.86 8.73
N ARG A 123 9.22 11.06 8.23
CA ARG A 123 10.53 11.53 7.76
C ARG A 123 10.43 12.34 6.47
N LEU A 124 9.49 12.04 5.57
CA LEU A 124 9.24 12.79 4.32
C LEU A 124 8.26 13.94 4.50
N LEU A 125 7.58 14.02 5.64
CA LEU A 125 6.52 15.01 5.89
C LEU A 125 6.95 16.47 5.63
N PRO A 126 8.16 16.92 6.01
CA PRO A 126 8.60 18.28 5.70
C PRO A 126 8.60 18.57 4.18
N GLN A 127 9.04 17.62 3.35
CA GLN A 127 9.08 17.77 1.90
C GLN A 127 7.68 17.65 1.26
N ILE A 128 6.80 16.82 1.83
CA ILE A 128 5.40 16.70 1.41
C ILE A 128 4.65 18.00 1.69
N LYS A 129 4.87 18.62 2.86
CA LYS A 129 4.28 19.93 3.21
C LYS A 129 4.69 21.04 2.26
N LEU A 130 5.95 21.06 1.80
CA LEU A 130 6.43 22.09 0.85
C LEU A 130 5.63 22.11 -0.46
N ASN A 131 5.16 20.97 -0.93
CA ASN A 131 4.40 20.84 -2.17
C ASN A 131 2.90 20.66 -1.94
N VAL A 132 2.40 20.81 -0.69
CA VAL A 132 1.00 20.54 -0.37
C VAL A 132 0.58 19.16 -0.91
N GLY A 133 1.43 18.18 -0.64
CA GLY A 133 1.41 16.89 -1.33
C GLY A 133 0.38 15.90 -0.78
N THR A 134 0.26 14.78 -1.47
CA THR A 134 -0.67 13.70 -1.13
C THR A 134 0.06 12.43 -0.72
N VAL A 135 -0.34 11.84 0.40
CA VAL A 135 0.04 10.48 0.82
C VAL A 135 -1.11 9.54 0.51
N ILE A 136 -0.87 8.54 -0.34
CA ILE A 136 -1.84 7.48 -0.60
C ILE A 136 -1.28 6.13 -0.13
N ALA A 137 -1.99 5.47 0.79
CA ALA A 137 -1.57 4.20 1.35
C ALA A 137 -2.39 3.03 0.79
N THR A 138 -1.70 2.01 0.28
CA THR A 138 -2.32 0.75 -0.11
C THR A 138 -2.71 -0.04 1.14
N SER A 139 -4.01 -0.18 1.31
CA SER A 139 -4.61 -0.95 2.39
C SER A 139 -5.44 -2.11 1.83
N THR A 140 -6.50 -2.48 2.50
CA THR A 140 -7.38 -3.61 2.15
C THR A 140 -8.70 -3.49 2.90
N VAL A 141 -9.72 -4.15 2.39
CA VAL A 141 -10.99 -4.33 3.14
C VAL A 141 -10.77 -5.09 4.46
N SER A 142 -9.69 -5.89 4.56
CA SER A 142 -9.30 -6.56 5.82
C SER A 142 -8.79 -5.57 6.88
N GLY A 143 -8.47 -4.33 6.52
CA GLY A 143 -8.19 -3.24 7.45
C GLY A 143 -9.47 -2.60 8.02
N LEU A 144 -10.62 -2.80 7.38
CA LEU A 144 -11.92 -2.34 7.85
C LEU A 144 -12.57 -3.33 8.81
N TYR A 145 -12.26 -4.61 8.65
CA TYR A 145 -12.75 -5.69 9.50
C TYR A 145 -11.76 -6.85 9.53
N GLY A 146 -11.56 -7.46 10.72
CA GLY A 146 -10.67 -8.61 10.89
C GLY A 146 -11.16 -9.83 10.10
N ILE A 147 -10.34 -10.34 9.20
CA ILE A 147 -10.67 -11.51 8.38
C ILE A 147 -10.03 -12.75 9.00
N PRO A 148 -10.78 -13.84 9.22
CA PRO A 148 -10.24 -15.12 9.69
C PRO A 148 -9.06 -15.59 8.84
N GLY A 149 -8.06 -16.18 9.48
CA GLY A 149 -6.82 -16.61 8.83
C GLY A 149 -5.87 -15.47 8.43
N ARG A 150 -6.15 -14.22 8.84
CA ARG A 150 -5.36 -13.01 8.48
C ARG A 150 -5.21 -12.02 9.64
N SER A 151 -5.20 -12.50 10.87
CA SER A 151 -5.22 -11.65 12.07
C SER A 151 -4.06 -10.64 12.09
N ALA A 152 -2.81 -11.07 11.85
CA ALA A 152 -1.65 -10.19 11.83
C ALA A 152 -1.72 -9.16 10.68
N TYR A 153 -2.15 -9.58 9.49
CA TYR A 153 -2.32 -8.70 8.35
C TYR A 153 -3.44 -7.68 8.56
N SER A 154 -4.62 -8.16 8.98
CA SER A 154 -5.78 -7.30 9.21
C SER A 154 -5.50 -6.25 10.29
N SER A 155 -4.90 -6.65 11.42
CA SER A 155 -4.57 -5.73 12.50
C SER A 155 -3.54 -4.67 12.10
N SER A 156 -2.49 -5.05 11.36
CA SER A 156 -1.50 -4.08 10.86
C SER A 156 -2.11 -3.04 9.91
N LYS A 157 -3.05 -3.45 9.05
CA LYS A 157 -3.73 -2.53 8.13
C LYS A 157 -4.81 -1.71 8.83
N SER A 158 -5.49 -2.24 9.86
CA SER A 158 -6.42 -1.46 10.70
C SER A 158 -5.69 -0.36 11.48
N ALA A 159 -4.53 -0.68 12.04
CA ALA A 159 -3.68 0.31 12.71
C ALA A 159 -3.25 1.43 11.76
N LEU A 160 -2.86 1.08 10.52
CA LEU A 160 -2.52 2.06 9.49
C LEU A 160 -3.70 2.98 9.15
N HIS A 161 -4.94 2.45 9.05
CA HIS A 161 -6.13 3.26 8.83
C HIS A 161 -6.30 4.32 9.92
N ALA A 162 -6.28 3.90 11.19
CA ALA A 162 -6.49 4.80 12.32
C ALA A 162 -5.48 5.95 12.36
N VAL A 163 -4.18 5.66 12.13
CA VAL A 163 -3.14 6.69 12.11
C VAL A 163 -3.31 7.66 10.94
N LEU A 164 -3.63 7.16 9.74
CA LEU A 164 -3.78 8.03 8.57
C LEU A 164 -5.07 8.87 8.64
N GLU A 165 -6.14 8.37 9.26
CA GLU A 165 -7.35 9.14 9.53
C GLU A 165 -7.06 10.28 10.53
N ALA A 166 -6.32 10.03 11.60
CA ALA A 166 -5.89 11.05 12.55
C ALA A 166 -4.97 12.09 11.88
N ALA A 167 -3.93 11.63 11.18
CA ALA A 167 -2.98 12.50 10.50
C ALA A 167 -3.65 13.42 9.46
N ARG A 168 -4.69 12.94 8.77
CA ARG A 168 -5.47 13.75 7.83
C ARG A 168 -6.13 14.95 8.51
N ILE A 169 -6.66 14.76 9.72
CA ILE A 169 -7.30 15.83 10.50
C ILE A 169 -6.23 16.77 11.06
N GLU A 170 -5.18 16.22 11.68
CA GLU A 170 -4.10 16.98 12.31
C GLU A 170 -3.32 17.88 11.32
N LEU A 171 -3.20 17.44 10.06
CA LEU A 171 -2.41 18.11 9.02
C LEU A 171 -3.27 18.84 7.98
N SER A 172 -4.58 18.94 8.20
CA SER A 172 -5.52 19.57 7.24
C SER A 172 -5.19 21.02 6.94
N GLU A 173 -4.86 21.82 7.96
CA GLU A 173 -4.47 23.25 7.80
C GLU A 173 -3.14 23.41 7.04
N GLN A 174 -2.33 22.36 6.94
CA GLN A 174 -1.07 22.36 6.22
C GLN A 174 -1.25 21.86 4.77
N GLY A 175 -2.47 21.59 4.37
CA GLY A 175 -2.87 21.20 3.02
C GLY A 175 -2.43 19.78 2.61
N VAL A 176 -1.88 18.98 3.53
CA VAL A 176 -1.44 17.60 3.22
C VAL A 176 -2.65 16.67 3.13
N SER A 177 -2.79 16.00 2.00
CA SER A 177 -3.86 15.02 1.77
C SER A 177 -3.44 13.59 2.13
N PHE A 178 -4.35 12.83 2.75
CA PHE A 178 -4.14 11.42 3.06
C PHE A 178 -5.28 10.58 2.48
N VAL A 179 -4.94 9.64 1.61
CA VAL A 179 -5.89 8.73 0.96
C VAL A 179 -5.60 7.30 1.39
N ILE A 180 -6.61 6.61 1.86
CA ILE A 180 -6.55 5.16 2.14
C ILE A 180 -7.18 4.44 0.96
N PHE A 181 -6.42 3.58 0.31
CA PHE A 181 -6.87 2.87 -0.88
C PHE A 181 -6.97 1.35 -0.62
N CYS A 182 -8.16 0.79 -0.78
CA CYS A 182 -8.45 -0.63 -0.59
C CYS A 182 -8.67 -1.31 -1.95
N PRO A 183 -7.62 -1.91 -2.56
CA PRO A 183 -7.75 -2.64 -3.80
C PRO A 183 -8.56 -3.93 -3.60
N PRO A 184 -9.20 -4.45 -4.67
CA PRO A 184 -9.75 -5.80 -4.67
C PRO A 184 -8.65 -6.84 -4.77
N TYR A 185 -9.02 -8.13 -4.87
CA TYR A 185 -8.04 -9.16 -5.20
C TYR A 185 -7.34 -8.81 -6.52
N THR A 186 -6.03 -8.63 -6.45
CA THR A 186 -5.18 -8.20 -7.56
C THR A 186 -4.13 -9.26 -7.85
N LYS A 187 -3.89 -9.53 -9.13
CA LYS A 187 -2.89 -10.53 -9.58
C LYS A 187 -1.47 -9.99 -9.34
N THR A 188 -0.92 -10.25 -8.14
CA THR A 188 0.42 -9.80 -7.74
C THR A 188 1.19 -10.92 -7.06
N LYS A 189 2.51 -10.75 -6.93
CA LYS A 189 3.37 -11.66 -6.16
C LYS A 189 3.14 -11.59 -4.64
N LEU A 190 2.35 -10.65 -4.15
CA LEU A 190 2.11 -10.42 -2.71
C LEU A 190 1.64 -11.69 -1.96
N ARG A 191 0.84 -12.53 -2.60
CA ARG A 191 0.38 -13.78 -1.99
C ARG A 191 1.47 -14.84 -1.94
N ALA A 192 2.18 -15.05 -3.03
CA ALA A 192 3.28 -16.03 -3.09
C ALA A 192 4.41 -15.66 -2.12
N SER A 193 4.63 -14.37 -1.88
CA SER A 193 5.59 -13.87 -0.90
C SER A 193 4.98 -13.58 0.48
N GLY A 194 3.73 -14.00 0.73
CA GLY A 194 3.06 -13.90 2.02
C GLY A 194 3.72 -14.78 3.08
N LEU A 195 3.40 -14.56 4.33
CA LEU A 195 3.95 -15.30 5.45
C LEU A 195 2.93 -16.31 5.99
N ASP A 196 3.40 -17.48 6.37
CA ASP A 196 2.69 -18.44 7.20
C ASP A 196 2.70 -18.03 8.68
N GLY A 197 2.21 -18.90 9.57
CA GLY A 197 2.19 -18.67 11.00
C GLY A 197 3.56 -18.56 11.66
N ASP A 198 4.56 -19.22 11.11
CA ASP A 198 5.96 -19.21 11.58
C ASP A 198 6.78 -18.07 10.97
N GLY A 199 6.21 -17.32 10.03
CA GLY A 199 6.87 -16.21 9.34
C GLY A 199 7.70 -16.62 8.14
N ASN A 200 7.52 -17.85 7.63
CA ASN A 200 8.12 -18.34 6.39
C ASN A 200 7.29 -17.92 5.17
N PRO A 201 7.89 -17.84 3.96
CA PRO A 201 7.14 -17.59 2.73
C PRO A 201 6.12 -18.71 2.47
N LEU A 202 4.88 -18.33 2.17
CA LEU A 202 3.80 -19.27 1.87
C LEU A 202 4.07 -20.13 0.63
N ASN A 203 4.79 -19.60 -0.37
CA ASN A 203 5.09 -20.26 -1.66
C ASN A 203 3.85 -20.80 -2.42
N GLU A 204 2.66 -20.40 -2.00
CA GLU A 204 1.39 -20.86 -2.56
C GLU A 204 0.70 -19.78 -3.39
N GLY A 205 0.38 -20.14 -4.62
CA GLY A 205 -0.38 -19.31 -5.55
C GLY A 205 -1.90 -19.50 -5.45
N TYR A 206 -2.49 -19.61 -4.24
CA TYR A 206 -3.95 -19.72 -4.13
C TYR A 206 -4.62 -18.38 -4.49
N TYR A 207 -5.41 -18.39 -5.54
CA TYR A 207 -6.33 -17.31 -5.89
C TYR A 207 -7.76 -17.81 -5.68
N PRO A 208 -8.59 -17.11 -4.89
CA PRO A 208 -10.00 -17.46 -4.80
C PRO A 208 -10.65 -17.35 -6.20
N SER A 209 -11.68 -18.15 -6.45
CA SER A 209 -12.46 -18.22 -7.71
C SER A 209 -13.25 -16.91 -8.01
N ARG A 210 -12.72 -15.76 -7.62
CA ARG A 210 -13.33 -14.43 -7.78
C ARG A 210 -12.70 -13.69 -8.96
N LYS A 211 -13.42 -12.68 -9.46
CA LYS A 211 -12.91 -11.75 -10.48
C LYS A 211 -11.67 -11.03 -9.96
N ILE A 212 -10.50 -11.38 -10.50
CA ILE A 212 -9.20 -10.82 -10.09
C ILE A 212 -8.89 -9.64 -11.01
N LYS A 213 -8.48 -8.52 -10.43
CA LYS A 213 -8.04 -7.34 -11.17
C LYS A 213 -6.56 -7.42 -11.53
N THR A 214 -6.18 -6.74 -12.62
CA THR A 214 -4.78 -6.58 -12.96
C THR A 214 -4.14 -5.46 -12.13
N PRO A 215 -2.81 -5.48 -11.93
CA PRO A 215 -2.10 -4.38 -11.28
C PRO A 215 -2.32 -3.04 -11.98
N GLU A 216 -2.41 -3.03 -13.31
CA GLU A 216 -2.61 -1.84 -14.15
C GLU A 216 -3.98 -1.20 -13.91
N GLU A 217 -5.06 -2.01 -13.84
CA GLU A 217 -6.40 -1.52 -13.51
C GLU A 217 -6.42 -0.85 -12.12
N VAL A 218 -5.73 -1.45 -11.15
CA VAL A 218 -5.66 -0.92 -9.78
C VAL A 218 -4.81 0.34 -9.73
N ALA A 219 -3.64 0.34 -10.37
CA ALA A 219 -2.76 1.49 -10.44
C ALA A 219 -3.47 2.70 -11.05
N LEU A 220 -4.20 2.53 -12.15
CA LEU A 220 -4.97 3.60 -12.77
C LEU A 220 -6.00 4.21 -11.81
N LYS A 221 -6.68 3.38 -11.02
CA LYS A 221 -7.65 3.87 -10.01
C LYS A 221 -6.95 4.60 -8.85
N MET A 222 -5.75 4.14 -8.45
CA MET A 222 -4.96 4.84 -7.44
C MET A 222 -4.49 6.21 -7.93
N LEU A 223 -4.04 6.30 -9.19
CA LEU A 223 -3.65 7.57 -9.80
C LEU A 223 -4.82 8.54 -9.85
N ASN A 224 -5.99 8.09 -10.29
CA ASN A 224 -7.21 8.92 -10.31
C ASN A 224 -7.66 9.35 -8.89
N ALA A 225 -7.43 8.51 -7.88
CA ALA A 225 -7.76 8.86 -6.49
C ALA A 225 -6.83 9.95 -5.93
N VAL A 226 -5.60 10.07 -6.43
CA VAL A 226 -4.68 11.17 -6.09
C VAL A 226 -5.10 12.48 -6.79
N GLU A 227 -5.61 12.38 -8.02
CA GLU A 227 -6.10 13.52 -8.81
C GLU A 227 -7.39 14.13 -8.23
N ASP A 228 -8.15 13.36 -7.44
CA ASP A 228 -9.40 13.79 -6.82
C ASP A 228 -9.15 14.31 -5.40
N PRO A 229 -9.29 15.64 -5.16
CA PRO A 229 -9.03 16.25 -3.85
C PRO A 229 -10.00 15.78 -2.76
N GLU A 230 -11.15 15.22 -3.13
CA GLU A 230 -12.16 14.72 -2.19
C GLU A 230 -11.91 13.27 -1.78
N SER A 231 -10.95 12.59 -2.39
CA SER A 231 -10.62 11.21 -2.05
C SER A 231 -10.11 11.09 -0.61
N ARG A 232 -10.74 10.22 0.18
CA ARG A 232 -10.36 9.92 1.57
C ARG A 232 -10.15 8.43 1.80
N LEU A 233 -11.17 7.64 1.50
CA LEU A 233 -11.18 6.19 1.59
C LEU A 233 -11.78 5.64 0.30
N VAL A 234 -10.93 5.04 -0.52
CA VAL A 234 -11.32 4.44 -1.81
C VAL A 234 -11.38 2.93 -1.67
N ILE A 235 -12.56 2.37 -1.81
CA ILE A 235 -12.81 0.92 -1.78
C ILE A 235 -13.24 0.51 -3.19
N MET A 236 -12.41 -0.26 -3.89
CA MET A 236 -12.72 -0.68 -5.28
C MET A 236 -13.72 -1.84 -5.36
N ASP A 237 -13.91 -2.58 -4.28
CA ASP A 237 -14.81 -3.75 -4.24
C ASP A 237 -16.09 -3.41 -3.48
N SER A 238 -17.24 -3.63 -4.13
CA SER A 238 -18.56 -3.46 -3.50
C SER A 238 -18.75 -4.31 -2.23
N SER A 239 -18.08 -5.47 -2.16
CA SER A 239 -18.10 -6.31 -0.96
C SER A 239 -17.47 -5.62 0.25
N GLY A 240 -16.48 -4.74 0.04
CA GLY A 240 -15.85 -3.96 1.09
C GLY A 240 -16.77 -2.89 1.69
N PHE A 241 -17.59 -2.23 0.86
CA PHE A 241 -18.62 -1.32 1.34
C PHE A 241 -19.66 -2.04 2.19
N PHE A 242 -20.13 -3.18 1.70
CA PHE A 242 -21.11 -4.00 2.42
C PHE A 242 -20.55 -4.49 3.77
N LEU A 243 -19.30 -4.92 3.80
CA LEU A 243 -18.61 -5.38 5.01
C LEU A 243 -18.48 -4.25 6.04
N LYS A 244 -18.07 -3.05 5.62
CA LYS A 244 -17.97 -1.86 6.48
C LYS A 244 -19.34 -1.50 7.10
N TRP A 245 -20.40 -1.53 6.32
CA TRP A 245 -21.75 -1.21 6.75
C TRP A 245 -22.33 -2.27 7.69
N LEU A 246 -22.18 -3.56 7.31
CA LEU A 246 -22.71 -4.70 8.05
C LEU A 246 -22.06 -4.87 9.43
N ARG A 247 -20.76 -4.52 9.55
CA ARG A 247 -20.05 -4.50 10.83
C ARG A 247 -20.78 -3.70 11.90
N ASN A 248 -21.35 -2.56 11.52
CA ASN A 248 -21.98 -1.64 12.48
C ASN A 248 -23.45 -1.97 12.76
N ILE A 249 -24.15 -2.63 11.83
CA ILE A 249 -25.60 -2.85 11.91
C ILE A 249 -25.94 -4.29 12.33
N ALA A 250 -25.20 -5.28 11.83
CA ALA A 250 -25.47 -6.69 12.08
C ALA A 250 -24.18 -7.51 12.24
N PRO A 251 -23.35 -7.25 13.28
CA PRO A 251 -22.06 -7.89 13.46
C PRO A 251 -22.14 -9.41 13.56
N ALA A 252 -23.10 -9.96 14.32
CA ALA A 252 -23.28 -11.40 14.46
C ALA A 252 -23.64 -12.11 13.14
N PHE A 253 -24.41 -11.45 12.28
CA PHE A 253 -24.71 -11.97 10.93
C PHE A 253 -23.46 -11.97 10.05
N LEU A 254 -22.67 -10.89 10.13
CA LEU A 254 -21.40 -10.80 9.41
C LEU A 254 -20.44 -11.93 9.83
N GLU A 255 -20.26 -12.15 11.12
CA GLU A 255 -19.40 -13.21 11.66
C GLU A 255 -19.81 -14.59 11.17
N ARG A 256 -21.11 -14.92 11.25
CA ARG A 256 -21.65 -16.19 10.74
C ARG A 256 -21.41 -16.36 9.24
N THR A 257 -21.53 -15.27 8.49
CA THR A 257 -21.33 -15.28 7.04
C THR A 257 -19.86 -15.47 6.68
N LEU A 258 -18.94 -14.76 7.37
CA LEU A 258 -17.51 -14.94 7.20
C LEU A 258 -17.06 -16.35 7.61
N PHE A 259 -17.54 -16.86 8.73
CA PHE A 259 -17.27 -18.23 9.15
C PHE A 259 -17.65 -19.23 8.05
N LYS A 260 -18.90 -19.19 7.56
CA LYS A 260 -19.37 -20.11 6.51
C LYS A 260 -18.58 -20.01 5.21
N LYS A 261 -18.20 -18.79 4.79
CA LYS A 261 -17.49 -18.56 3.53
C LYS A 261 -16.00 -18.92 3.57
N LEU A 262 -15.37 -18.71 4.72
CA LEU A 262 -13.93 -18.84 4.87
C LEU A 262 -13.51 -20.08 5.65
N TYR A 263 -14.48 -20.88 6.16
CA TYR A 263 -14.20 -22.06 6.96
C TYR A 263 -13.21 -23.02 6.30
N LYS A 264 -13.36 -23.22 4.98
CA LYS A 264 -12.47 -24.09 4.19
C LYS A 264 -11.05 -23.51 3.98
N ASP A 265 -10.88 -22.21 4.21
CA ASP A 265 -9.58 -21.55 4.00
C ASP A 265 -8.65 -21.68 5.23
N PHE A 266 -9.17 -22.23 6.36
CA PHE A 266 -8.42 -22.41 7.60
C PHE A 266 -8.74 -23.74 8.35
N HIS A 267 -9.42 -24.66 7.69
CA HIS A 267 -9.58 -26.06 8.06
C HIS A 267 -9.21 -26.95 6.87
#